data_74228c26b697b4c468cae19618728ca1
#
_entry.id   74228c26b697b4c468cae19618728ca1
#
_cell.length_a   1.000
_cell.length_b   1.000
_cell.length_c   1.000
_cell.angle_alpha   90.00
_cell.angle_beta   90.00
_cell.angle_gamma   90.00
#
_symmetry.space_group_name_H-M   'P 1'
#
loop_
_entity.id
_entity.type
_entity.pdbx_description
1 polymer ?
#
loop_
_entity_poly.entity_id
_entity_poly.type
_entity_poly.pdbx_seq_one_letter_code
_entity_poly.pdbx_strand_id
1 'polypeptide(L)'
;MDLSHVLAKFLKAALLGVCILIAAVLSLYTVSRHWPIPESQREALAQLRQPLPPLRGSNMFGALWSLSYAIPEAQRETVLAQDLARFNRLPEHAAFQSAAAGYRRLPGWPSGAPALCMASAGGCLQRVREQPQAYAAALAAQAPMLARMRALAQHADYRSPFRPRADTPLPELPRMSLSMTASALDFVQGRTTQALSGVCTDAQVARVLMRSSDNLAITMIGAAMLRGNAHLFADMLAELPAQHPLPAQCAAAFAPLPVDEIALCHALHGESRMVFAMLQEDALTQGSQSSWQ
;
A
#
# COMPACT_ATOMS: atom_id res chain seq x y z
N MET A 1 43.24 39.59 47.52
CA MET A 1 42.83 39.38 46.11
C MET A 1 41.33 39.29 46.13
N ASP A 2 40.64 40.25 45.58
CA ASP A 2 39.19 40.46 45.79
C ASP A 2 38.37 39.45 45.01
N LEU A 3 37.79 38.49 45.68
CA LEU A 3 37.04 37.35 45.09
C LEU A 3 35.89 37.84 44.17
N SER A 4 35.35 39.02 44.46
CA SER A 4 34.32 39.68 43.68
C SER A 4 34.79 40.10 42.31
N HIS A 5 36.02 40.54 42.18
CA HIS A 5 36.65 40.93 40.88
C HIS A 5 36.96 39.73 40.00
N VAL A 6 37.34 38.59 40.58
CA VAL A 6 37.62 37.36 39.85
C VAL A 6 36.27 36.76 39.34
N LEU A 7 35.24 36.72 40.18
CA LEU A 7 33.94 36.25 39.81
C LEU A 7 33.31 37.09 38.68
N ALA A 8 33.42 38.42 38.75
CA ALA A 8 32.92 39.31 37.70
C ALA A 8 33.62 39.11 36.35
N LYS A 9 34.92 38.83 36.34
CA LYS A 9 35.68 38.52 35.11
C LYS A 9 35.24 37.18 34.49
N PHE A 10 35.03 36.16 35.34
CA PHE A 10 34.49 34.86 34.88
C PHE A 10 33.08 34.98 34.29
N LEU A 11 32.20 35.73 34.94
CA LEU A 11 30.83 35.96 34.48
C LEU A 11 30.82 36.69 33.13
N LYS A 12 31.66 37.72 32.94
CA LYS A 12 31.80 38.43 31.67
C LYS A 12 32.34 37.53 30.56
N ALA A 13 33.32 36.67 30.84
CA ALA A 13 33.90 35.75 29.88
C ALA A 13 32.84 34.68 29.48
N ALA A 14 32.10 34.17 30.46
CA ALA A 14 31.01 33.21 30.17
C ALA A 14 29.89 33.84 29.33
N LEU A 15 29.47 35.07 29.66
CA LEU A 15 28.48 35.80 28.88
C LEU A 15 28.95 36.05 27.43
N LEU A 16 30.20 36.48 27.28
CA LEU A 16 30.80 36.66 25.92
C LEU A 16 30.80 35.35 25.16
N GLY A 17 31.17 34.24 25.78
CA GLY A 17 31.16 32.92 25.15
C GLY A 17 29.76 32.50 24.69
N VAL A 18 28.75 32.74 25.50
CA VAL A 18 27.34 32.48 25.15
C VAL A 18 26.89 33.36 23.98
N CYS A 19 27.22 34.65 24.00
CA CYS A 19 26.87 35.55 22.89
C CYS A 19 27.55 35.13 21.57
N ILE A 20 28.82 34.70 21.60
CA ILE A 20 29.51 34.19 20.42
C ILE A 20 28.86 32.91 19.90
N LEU A 21 28.49 32.00 20.79
CA LEU A 21 27.80 30.76 20.42
C LEU A 21 26.46 31.04 19.76
N ILE A 22 25.66 31.94 20.34
CA ILE A 22 24.37 32.35 19.76
C ILE A 22 24.59 32.99 18.37
N ALA A 23 25.55 33.89 18.26
CA ALA A 23 25.84 34.52 16.96
C ALA A 23 26.31 33.50 15.91
N ALA A 24 27.11 32.51 16.29
CA ALA A 24 27.55 31.44 15.40
C ALA A 24 26.35 30.55 14.95
N VAL A 25 25.46 30.17 15.89
CA VAL A 25 24.28 29.39 15.58
C VAL A 25 23.33 30.16 14.65
N LEU A 26 23.09 31.45 14.92
CA LEU A 26 22.27 32.31 14.07
C LEU A 26 22.87 32.47 12.68
N SER A 27 24.19 32.65 12.59
CA SER A 27 24.89 32.74 11.32
C SER A 27 24.82 31.44 10.50
N LEU A 28 25.01 30.29 11.17
CA LEU A 28 24.85 28.99 10.53
C LEU A 28 23.42 28.76 10.06
N TYR A 29 22.46 29.15 10.84
CA TYR A 29 21.04 29.05 10.50
C TYR A 29 20.70 29.92 9.27
N THR A 30 21.15 31.19 9.26
CA THR A 30 20.89 32.09 8.13
C THR A 30 21.60 31.62 6.85
N VAL A 31 22.86 31.18 6.96
CA VAL A 31 23.60 30.61 5.82
C VAL A 31 22.89 29.36 5.31
N SER A 32 22.51 28.43 6.19
CA SER A 32 21.79 27.21 5.82
C SER A 32 20.46 27.50 5.12
N ARG A 33 19.70 28.51 5.59
CA ARG A 33 18.42 28.91 5.00
C ARG A 33 18.56 29.52 3.61
N HIS A 34 19.66 30.21 3.35
CA HIS A 34 19.93 30.85 2.06
C HIS A 34 20.89 30.06 1.16
N TRP A 35 21.34 28.87 1.59
CA TRP A 35 22.18 28.02 0.79
C TRP A 35 21.42 27.58 -0.47
N PRO A 36 21.92 27.89 -1.67
CA PRO A 36 21.23 27.50 -2.89
C PRO A 36 21.18 25.99 -3.03
N ILE A 37 19.99 25.44 -3.23
CA ILE A 37 19.82 24.02 -3.52
C ILE A 37 20.53 23.71 -4.85
N PRO A 38 21.43 22.73 -4.90
CA PRO A 38 22.11 22.31 -6.14
C PRO A 38 21.10 22.05 -7.26
N GLU A 39 21.47 22.32 -8.49
CA GLU A 39 20.57 22.20 -9.66
C GLU A 39 20.04 20.78 -9.81
N SER A 40 20.89 19.77 -9.65
CA SER A 40 20.50 18.35 -9.67
C SER A 40 19.43 18.01 -8.63
N GLN A 41 19.46 18.62 -7.45
CA GLN A 41 18.42 18.42 -6.43
C GLN A 41 17.13 19.16 -6.78
N ARG A 42 17.22 20.35 -7.39
CA ARG A 42 16.04 21.07 -7.90
C ARG A 42 15.33 20.30 -9.00
N GLU A 43 16.08 19.72 -9.92
CA GLU A 43 15.55 18.86 -10.98
C GLU A 43 14.87 17.60 -10.41
N ALA A 44 15.52 16.92 -9.45
CA ALA A 44 14.93 15.77 -8.76
C ALA A 44 13.62 16.12 -8.03
N LEU A 45 13.60 17.26 -7.32
CA LEU A 45 12.39 17.77 -6.66
C LEU A 45 11.31 18.13 -7.67
N ALA A 46 11.67 18.70 -8.81
CA ALA A 46 10.72 19.02 -9.87
C ALA A 46 10.09 17.74 -10.47
N GLN A 47 10.88 16.68 -10.67
CA GLN A 47 10.39 15.38 -11.11
C GLN A 47 9.42 14.76 -10.10
N LEU A 48 9.75 14.79 -8.79
CA LEU A 48 8.90 14.27 -7.72
C LEU A 48 7.58 15.06 -7.54
N ARG A 49 7.52 16.31 -8.00
CA ARG A 49 6.31 17.14 -7.98
C ARG A 49 5.42 16.98 -9.22
N GLN A 50 5.89 16.29 -10.24
CA GLN A 50 5.08 16.06 -11.43
C GLN A 50 3.84 15.23 -11.08
N PRO A 51 2.71 15.44 -11.78
CA PRO A 51 1.56 14.57 -11.61
C PRO A 51 1.91 13.14 -12.06
N LEU A 52 1.33 12.16 -11.37
CA LEU A 52 1.45 10.77 -11.80
C LEU A 52 0.89 10.60 -13.22
N PRO A 53 1.45 9.72 -14.05
CA PRO A 53 0.94 9.44 -15.39
C PRO A 53 -0.56 9.10 -15.35
N PRO A 54 -1.34 9.38 -16.40
CA PRO A 54 -2.74 8.99 -16.45
C PRO A 54 -2.89 7.46 -16.32
N LEU A 55 -4.02 7.02 -15.78
CA LEU A 55 -4.35 5.60 -15.70
C LEU A 55 -4.53 5.04 -17.11
N ARG A 56 -4.06 3.80 -17.32
CA ARG A 56 -4.17 3.09 -18.62
C ARG A 56 -5.55 2.44 -18.80
N GLY A 57 -6.30 2.27 -17.69
CA GLY A 57 -7.60 1.61 -17.70
C GLY A 57 -8.38 1.83 -16.42
N SER A 58 -9.27 0.89 -16.10
CA SER A 58 -10.11 0.98 -14.89
C SER A 58 -9.27 0.85 -13.62
N ASN A 59 -9.58 1.70 -12.63
CA ASN A 59 -8.88 1.75 -11.35
C ASN A 59 -9.45 0.72 -10.37
N MET A 60 -8.61 -0.16 -9.86
CA MET A 60 -8.96 -1.19 -8.87
C MET A 60 -9.31 -0.63 -7.48
N PHE A 61 -8.90 0.62 -7.18
CA PHE A 61 -9.03 1.19 -5.84
C PHE A 61 -10.44 1.09 -5.28
N GLY A 62 -11.45 1.49 -6.05
CA GLY A 62 -12.85 1.46 -5.59
C GLY A 62 -13.37 0.05 -5.28
N ALA A 63 -12.94 -0.95 -6.05
CA ALA A 63 -13.27 -2.35 -5.80
C ALA A 63 -12.61 -2.85 -4.50
N LEU A 64 -11.34 -2.51 -4.27
CA LEU A 64 -10.63 -2.84 -3.03
C LEU A 64 -11.19 -2.08 -1.83
N TRP A 65 -11.58 -0.81 -2.00
CA TRP A 65 -12.17 0.01 -0.94
C TRP A 65 -13.46 -0.59 -0.37
N SER A 66 -14.28 -1.15 -1.24
CA SER A 66 -15.56 -1.78 -0.87
C SER A 66 -15.46 -3.27 -0.55
N LEU A 67 -14.26 -3.88 -0.67
CA LEU A 67 -14.08 -5.34 -0.68
C LEU A 67 -14.62 -6.02 0.58
N SER A 68 -14.37 -5.44 1.75
CA SER A 68 -14.73 -6.00 3.07
C SER A 68 -16.18 -5.82 3.47
N TYR A 69 -16.97 -5.05 2.71
CA TYR A 69 -18.32 -4.66 3.11
C TYR A 69 -19.38 -5.13 2.12
N ALA A 70 -20.57 -5.46 2.61
CA ALA A 70 -21.71 -5.89 1.80
C ALA A 70 -22.39 -4.71 1.08
N ILE A 71 -21.61 -3.85 0.42
CA ILE A 71 -22.09 -2.70 -0.34
C ILE A 71 -22.64 -3.21 -1.68
N PRO A 72 -23.92 -2.88 -2.03
CA PRO A 72 -24.45 -3.15 -3.36
C PRO A 72 -23.59 -2.51 -4.45
N GLU A 73 -23.42 -3.19 -5.58
CA GLU A 73 -22.53 -2.74 -6.65
C GLU A 73 -22.84 -1.32 -7.13
N ALA A 74 -24.11 -1.02 -7.35
CA ALA A 74 -24.58 0.30 -7.76
C ALA A 74 -24.29 1.44 -6.74
N GLN A 75 -23.93 1.11 -5.50
CA GLN A 75 -23.66 2.09 -4.44
C GLN A 75 -22.15 2.27 -4.15
N ARG A 76 -21.27 1.41 -4.68
CA ARG A 76 -19.84 1.42 -4.35
C ARG A 76 -19.17 2.74 -4.72
N GLU A 77 -19.44 3.27 -5.90
CA GLU A 77 -18.93 4.57 -6.36
C GLU A 77 -19.44 5.72 -5.48
N THR A 78 -20.72 5.70 -5.12
CA THR A 78 -21.31 6.71 -4.24
C THR A 78 -20.65 6.70 -2.85
N VAL A 79 -20.42 5.51 -2.28
CA VAL A 79 -19.75 5.37 -0.98
C VAL A 79 -18.32 5.90 -1.05
N LEU A 80 -17.57 5.56 -2.09
CA LEU A 80 -16.22 6.11 -2.29
C LEU A 80 -16.24 7.62 -2.46
N ALA A 81 -17.15 8.17 -3.25
CA ALA A 81 -17.29 9.62 -3.43
C ALA A 81 -17.62 10.35 -2.11
N GLN A 82 -18.48 9.77 -1.27
CA GLN A 82 -18.76 10.29 0.07
C GLN A 82 -17.52 10.28 0.95
N ASP A 83 -16.71 9.22 0.90
CA ASP A 83 -15.47 9.10 1.66
C ASP A 83 -14.43 10.12 1.21
N LEU A 84 -14.27 10.32 -0.09
CA LEU A 84 -13.40 11.35 -0.65
C LEU A 84 -13.82 12.75 -0.20
N ALA A 85 -15.11 13.07 -0.31
CA ALA A 85 -15.64 14.36 0.12
C ALA A 85 -15.48 14.58 1.63
N ARG A 86 -15.66 13.54 2.44
CA ARG A 86 -15.46 13.57 3.88
C ARG A 86 -13.99 13.80 4.23
N PHE A 87 -13.08 13.00 3.65
CA PHE A 87 -11.65 13.11 3.90
C PHE A 87 -11.09 14.48 3.50
N ASN A 88 -11.55 15.04 2.38
CA ASN A 88 -11.11 16.36 1.91
C ASN A 88 -11.52 17.51 2.86
N ARG A 89 -12.59 17.35 3.64
CA ARG A 89 -13.06 18.34 4.63
C ARG A 89 -12.50 18.09 6.03
N LEU A 90 -11.92 16.90 6.26
CA LEU A 90 -11.44 16.52 7.59
C LEU A 90 -10.12 17.25 7.90
N PRO A 91 -10.01 17.89 9.08
CA PRO A 91 -8.72 18.40 9.54
C PRO A 91 -7.68 17.30 9.62
N GLU A 92 -6.39 17.65 9.50
CA GLU A 92 -5.32 16.70 9.72
C GLU A 92 -5.39 16.09 11.11
N HIS A 93 -4.95 14.84 11.20
CA HIS A 93 -4.95 14.04 12.44
C HIS A 93 -6.34 13.76 13.04
N ALA A 94 -7.42 14.24 12.44
CA ALA A 94 -8.76 13.85 12.85
C ALA A 94 -9.08 12.44 12.38
N ALA A 95 -9.71 11.64 13.26
CA ALA A 95 -10.04 10.25 12.95
C ALA A 95 -10.98 10.16 11.74
N PHE A 96 -10.50 9.55 10.66
CA PHE A 96 -11.31 9.28 9.48
C PHE A 96 -12.20 8.06 9.70
N GLN A 97 -13.48 8.22 9.43
CA GLN A 97 -14.45 7.13 9.44
C GLN A 97 -15.12 7.00 8.08
N SER A 98 -14.93 5.86 7.44
CA SER A 98 -15.50 5.57 6.13
C SER A 98 -17.03 5.40 6.21
N ALA A 99 -17.74 5.88 5.18
CA ALA A 99 -19.14 5.60 4.97
C ALA A 99 -19.41 4.09 4.76
N ALA A 100 -18.43 3.34 4.29
CA ALA A 100 -18.50 1.88 4.20
C ALA A 100 -18.76 1.22 5.56
N ALA A 101 -18.36 1.82 6.68
CA ALA A 101 -18.62 1.31 8.02
C ALA A 101 -20.10 1.23 8.38
N GLY A 102 -20.98 1.94 7.65
CA GLY A 102 -22.44 1.80 7.77
C GLY A 102 -23.02 0.53 7.15
N TYR A 103 -22.23 -0.21 6.39
CA TYR A 103 -22.65 -1.48 5.78
C TYR A 103 -22.13 -2.67 6.59
N ARG A 104 -22.91 -3.79 6.51
CA ARG A 104 -22.49 -5.04 7.15
C ARG A 104 -21.14 -5.50 6.58
N ARG A 105 -20.20 -5.86 7.44
CA ARG A 105 -18.97 -6.52 7.02
C ARG A 105 -19.23 -7.91 6.47
N LEU A 106 -18.51 -8.30 5.43
CA LEU A 106 -18.48 -9.67 4.97
C LEU A 106 -17.84 -10.57 6.04
N PRO A 107 -18.26 -11.85 6.13
CA PRO A 107 -17.72 -12.77 7.12
C PRO A 107 -16.18 -12.82 7.09
N GLY A 108 -15.57 -12.82 8.25
CA GLY A 108 -14.15 -13.08 8.38
C GLY A 108 -13.84 -14.58 8.20
N TRP A 109 -12.55 -14.92 8.12
CA TRP A 109 -12.13 -16.32 8.13
C TRP A 109 -12.63 -16.99 9.42
N PRO A 110 -13.32 -18.16 9.35
CA PRO A 110 -13.93 -18.76 10.52
C PRO A 110 -12.90 -19.06 11.60
N SER A 111 -13.25 -18.79 12.86
CA SER A 111 -12.43 -19.22 14.01
C SER A 111 -12.38 -20.74 14.06
N GLY A 112 -11.21 -21.31 14.32
CA GLY A 112 -10.96 -22.74 14.32
C GLY A 112 -10.79 -23.38 12.94
N ALA A 113 -10.98 -22.66 11.84
CA ALA A 113 -10.62 -23.15 10.52
C ALA A 113 -9.08 -23.26 10.35
N PRO A 114 -8.59 -24.14 9.47
CA PRO A 114 -7.16 -24.24 9.18
C PRO A 114 -6.60 -22.90 8.70
N ALA A 115 -5.31 -22.65 8.95
CA ALA A 115 -4.67 -21.40 8.54
C ALA A 115 -4.68 -21.23 7.02
N LEU A 116 -4.94 -19.99 6.56
CA LEU A 116 -4.81 -19.65 5.14
C LEU A 116 -3.38 -19.93 4.63
N CYS A 117 -3.27 -20.26 3.35
CA CYS A 117 -1.98 -20.29 2.68
C CYS A 117 -1.31 -18.91 2.77
N MET A 118 -0.04 -18.86 3.15
CA MET A 118 0.71 -17.62 3.25
C MET A 118 1.64 -17.48 2.05
N ALA A 119 1.69 -16.30 1.48
CA ALA A 119 2.57 -15.98 0.35
C ALA A 119 4.07 -16.17 0.66
N SER A 120 4.45 -16.06 1.93
CA SER A 120 5.84 -16.23 2.41
C SER A 120 6.20 -17.68 2.73
N ALA A 121 5.23 -18.58 2.90
CA ALA A 121 5.44 -19.96 3.29
C ALA A 121 4.99 -20.91 2.17
N GLY A 122 5.89 -21.74 1.66
CA GLY A 122 5.57 -22.81 0.73
C GLY A 122 4.64 -23.88 1.33
N GLY A 123 4.39 -24.96 0.56
CA GLY A 123 3.63 -26.13 1.04
C GLY A 123 2.13 -25.88 1.18
N CYS A 124 1.56 -24.93 0.41
CA CYS A 124 0.13 -24.65 0.42
C CYS A 124 -0.70 -25.87 0.02
N LEU A 125 -0.33 -26.57 -1.06
CA LEU A 125 -1.02 -27.78 -1.51
C LEU A 125 -1.04 -28.87 -0.44
N GLN A 126 0.10 -29.11 0.21
CA GLN A 126 0.20 -30.10 1.25
C GLN A 126 -0.74 -29.82 2.42
N ARG A 127 -0.72 -28.58 2.94
CA ARG A 127 -1.62 -28.20 4.04
C ARG A 127 -3.08 -28.36 3.70
N VAL A 128 -3.47 -27.97 2.50
CA VAL A 128 -4.87 -28.11 2.04
C VAL A 128 -5.24 -29.57 1.88
N ARG A 129 -4.32 -30.41 1.40
CA ARG A 129 -4.51 -31.86 1.23
C ARG A 129 -4.68 -32.61 2.54
N GLU A 130 -4.08 -32.12 3.63
CA GLU A 130 -4.23 -32.72 4.96
C GLU A 130 -5.65 -32.52 5.55
N GLN A 131 -6.34 -31.43 5.21
CA GLN A 131 -7.64 -31.08 5.77
C GLN A 131 -8.63 -30.53 4.71
N PRO A 132 -8.86 -31.21 3.58
CA PRO A 132 -9.60 -30.65 2.44
C PRO A 132 -11.05 -30.30 2.78
N GLN A 133 -11.73 -31.07 3.63
CA GLN A 133 -13.10 -30.80 4.06
C GLN A 133 -13.20 -29.56 4.94
N ALA A 134 -12.24 -29.35 5.86
CA ALA A 134 -12.21 -28.18 6.71
C ALA A 134 -11.98 -26.88 5.88
N TYR A 135 -11.05 -26.94 4.91
CA TYR A 135 -10.87 -25.85 3.97
C TYR A 135 -12.11 -25.60 3.10
N ALA A 136 -12.76 -26.65 2.62
CA ALA A 136 -13.96 -26.53 1.80
C ALA A 136 -15.08 -25.83 2.57
N ALA A 137 -15.34 -26.22 3.82
CA ALA A 137 -16.33 -25.59 4.68
C ALA A 137 -16.00 -24.12 4.96
N ALA A 138 -14.74 -23.81 5.28
CA ALA A 138 -14.30 -22.45 5.55
C ALA A 138 -14.40 -21.54 4.31
N LEU A 139 -13.99 -22.03 3.13
CA LEU A 139 -14.07 -21.29 1.86
C LEU A 139 -15.48 -21.10 1.35
N ALA A 140 -16.39 -22.04 1.62
CA ALA A 140 -17.81 -21.87 1.29
C ALA A 140 -18.41 -20.65 1.99
N ALA A 141 -18.05 -20.39 3.25
CA ALA A 141 -18.46 -19.19 3.97
C ALA A 141 -17.87 -17.89 3.38
N GLN A 142 -16.81 -17.99 2.59
CA GLN A 142 -16.12 -16.86 1.95
C GLN A 142 -16.51 -16.64 0.48
N ALA A 143 -17.48 -17.38 -0.06
CA ALA A 143 -17.85 -17.31 -1.47
C ALA A 143 -18.12 -15.87 -1.97
N PRO A 144 -18.84 -14.99 -1.24
CA PRO A 144 -19.05 -13.61 -1.67
C PRO A 144 -17.74 -12.80 -1.77
N MET A 145 -16.79 -13.01 -0.85
CA MET A 145 -15.49 -12.37 -0.86
C MET A 145 -14.66 -12.87 -2.04
N LEU A 146 -14.61 -14.17 -2.28
CA LEU A 146 -13.90 -14.79 -3.39
C LEU A 146 -14.40 -14.31 -4.75
N ALA A 147 -15.70 -14.17 -4.92
CA ALA A 147 -16.29 -13.63 -6.15
C ALA A 147 -15.79 -12.20 -6.43
N ARG A 148 -15.75 -11.34 -5.41
CA ARG A 148 -15.23 -9.97 -5.52
C ARG A 148 -13.73 -9.92 -5.79
N MET A 149 -12.95 -10.79 -5.16
CA MET A 149 -11.51 -10.88 -5.40
C MET A 149 -11.21 -11.29 -6.85
N ARG A 150 -11.95 -12.25 -7.40
CA ARG A 150 -11.82 -12.63 -8.82
C ARG A 150 -12.17 -11.48 -9.77
N ALA A 151 -13.14 -10.65 -9.41
CA ALA A 151 -13.52 -9.48 -10.20
C ALA A 151 -12.43 -8.39 -10.23
N LEU A 152 -11.45 -8.39 -9.31
CA LEU A 152 -10.32 -7.45 -9.33
C LEU A 152 -9.50 -7.55 -10.63
N ALA A 153 -9.43 -8.72 -11.26
CA ALA A 153 -8.72 -8.93 -12.52
C ALA A 153 -9.28 -8.16 -13.71
N GLN A 154 -10.47 -7.57 -13.59
CA GLN A 154 -11.07 -6.71 -14.62
C GLN A 154 -10.45 -5.30 -14.65
N HIS A 155 -9.63 -4.95 -13.64
CA HIS A 155 -8.99 -3.66 -13.53
C HIS A 155 -7.55 -3.71 -14.05
N ALA A 156 -7.17 -2.63 -14.75
CA ALA A 156 -5.85 -2.52 -15.35
C ALA A 156 -4.86 -1.69 -14.53
N ASP A 157 -5.35 -0.89 -13.59
CA ASP A 157 -4.54 0.03 -12.78
C ASP A 157 -5.00 0.06 -11.32
N TYR A 158 -4.10 0.54 -10.44
CA TYR A 158 -4.40 0.87 -9.06
C TYR A 158 -3.81 2.24 -8.74
N ARG A 159 -4.64 3.15 -8.22
CA ARG A 159 -4.20 4.44 -7.68
C ARG A 159 -5.20 4.96 -6.65
N SER A 160 -4.72 5.47 -5.54
CA SER A 160 -5.55 6.13 -4.54
C SER A 160 -6.13 7.43 -5.11
N PRO A 161 -7.46 7.64 -5.04
CA PRO A 161 -8.07 8.92 -5.38
C PRO A 161 -8.05 9.92 -4.21
N PHE A 162 -7.60 9.50 -3.03
CA PHE A 162 -7.47 10.39 -1.87
C PHE A 162 -6.31 11.37 -2.08
N ARG A 163 -6.46 12.60 -1.58
CA ARG A 163 -5.35 13.54 -1.55
C ARG A 163 -4.21 13.00 -0.68
N PRO A 164 -2.95 13.23 -1.07
CA PRO A 164 -1.81 12.77 -0.27
C PRO A 164 -1.74 13.51 1.06
N ARG A 165 -1.76 12.74 2.16
CA ARG A 165 -1.59 13.18 3.55
C ARG A 165 -0.92 12.06 4.34
N ALA A 166 -0.36 12.36 5.52
CA ALA A 166 0.21 11.35 6.41
C ALA A 166 -0.81 10.28 6.83
N ASP A 167 -2.06 10.69 7.01
CA ASP A 167 -3.18 9.86 7.43
C ASP A 167 -4.08 9.40 6.26
N THR A 168 -3.57 9.44 5.01
CA THR A 168 -4.31 8.94 3.84
C THR A 168 -4.74 7.50 4.05
N PRO A 169 -6.05 7.21 4.02
CA PRO A 169 -6.54 5.88 4.29
C PRO A 169 -6.21 4.92 3.15
N LEU A 170 -5.81 3.70 3.50
CA LEU A 170 -5.59 2.61 2.56
C LEU A 170 -6.82 1.68 2.54
N PRO A 171 -7.07 0.97 1.43
CA PRO A 171 -8.07 -0.08 1.40
C PRO A 171 -7.74 -1.14 2.45
N GLU A 172 -8.75 -1.66 3.09
CA GLU A 172 -8.57 -2.87 3.87
C GLU A 172 -8.28 -4.03 2.93
N LEU A 173 -7.06 -4.58 2.98
CA LEU A 173 -6.65 -5.74 2.20
C LEU A 173 -6.72 -7.01 3.04
N PRO A 174 -7.94 -7.45 3.44
CA PRO A 174 -8.07 -8.60 4.28
C PRO A 174 -7.71 -9.84 3.47
N ARG A 175 -6.65 -10.50 3.90
CA ARG A 175 -6.45 -11.90 3.52
C ARG A 175 -6.38 -12.16 2.02
N MET A 176 -5.55 -11.38 1.31
CA MET A 176 -5.31 -11.60 -0.12
C MET A 176 -4.85 -13.04 -0.45
N SER A 177 -4.44 -13.82 0.54
CA SER A 177 -4.17 -15.26 0.41
C SER A 177 -5.42 -16.15 0.41
N LEU A 178 -6.63 -15.60 0.53
CA LEU A 178 -7.87 -16.37 0.47
C LEU A 178 -8.08 -17.01 -0.91
N SER A 179 -7.88 -16.27 -1.98
CA SER A 179 -8.00 -16.78 -3.36
C SER A 179 -6.95 -17.83 -3.66
N MET A 180 -5.69 -17.64 -3.21
CA MET A 180 -4.63 -18.63 -3.31
C MET A 180 -5.00 -19.94 -2.61
N THR A 181 -5.58 -19.86 -1.40
CA THR A 181 -6.07 -21.03 -0.66
C THR A 181 -7.21 -21.73 -1.38
N ALA A 182 -8.13 -20.97 -1.99
CA ALA A 182 -9.22 -21.51 -2.78
C ALA A 182 -8.70 -22.25 -4.03
N SER A 183 -7.71 -21.68 -4.72
CA SER A 183 -7.07 -22.31 -5.87
C SER A 183 -6.35 -23.61 -5.49
N ALA A 184 -5.68 -23.65 -4.32
CA ALA A 184 -5.07 -24.87 -3.81
C ALA A 184 -6.12 -25.96 -3.50
N LEU A 185 -7.28 -25.58 -2.94
CA LEU A 185 -8.37 -26.54 -2.71
C LEU A 185 -8.95 -27.05 -4.02
N ASP A 186 -9.16 -26.18 -5.01
CA ASP A 186 -9.64 -26.58 -6.35
C ASP A 186 -8.71 -27.64 -6.95
N PHE A 187 -7.40 -27.45 -6.83
CA PHE A 187 -6.42 -28.42 -7.32
C PHE A 187 -6.50 -29.76 -6.58
N VAL A 188 -6.51 -29.72 -5.24
CA VAL A 188 -6.61 -30.92 -4.39
C VAL A 188 -7.89 -31.72 -4.67
N GLN A 189 -8.95 -31.05 -5.05
CA GLN A 189 -10.23 -31.67 -5.43
C GLN A 189 -10.32 -32.07 -6.91
N GLY A 190 -9.22 -32.02 -7.67
CA GLY A 190 -9.19 -32.41 -9.07
C GLY A 190 -9.75 -31.40 -10.06
N ARG A 191 -10.11 -30.19 -9.63
CA ARG A 191 -10.57 -29.10 -10.50
C ARG A 191 -9.36 -28.31 -11.06
N THR A 192 -8.46 -29.03 -11.71
CA THR A 192 -7.13 -28.52 -12.13
C THR A 192 -7.21 -27.25 -12.97
N THR A 193 -8.05 -27.22 -14.01
CA THR A 193 -8.18 -26.04 -14.88
C THR A 193 -8.65 -24.81 -14.09
N GLN A 194 -9.59 -24.97 -13.17
CA GLN A 194 -10.08 -23.89 -12.31
C GLN A 194 -9.00 -23.41 -11.35
N ALA A 195 -8.23 -24.32 -10.76
CA ALA A 195 -7.12 -24.03 -9.87
C ALA A 195 -6.04 -23.20 -10.58
N LEU A 196 -5.57 -23.66 -11.72
CA LEU A 196 -4.57 -22.95 -12.55
C LEU A 196 -5.08 -21.58 -12.99
N SER A 197 -6.35 -21.51 -13.44
CA SER A 197 -6.97 -20.23 -13.80
C SER A 197 -7.00 -19.25 -12.63
N GLY A 198 -7.37 -19.72 -11.43
CA GLY A 198 -7.40 -18.90 -10.22
C GLY A 198 -6.04 -18.31 -9.86
N VAL A 199 -5.00 -19.14 -9.84
CA VAL A 199 -3.61 -18.72 -9.54
C VAL A 199 -3.13 -17.69 -10.57
N CYS A 200 -3.39 -17.93 -11.87
CA CYS A 200 -2.97 -17.01 -12.92
C CYS A 200 -3.72 -15.67 -12.86
N THR A 201 -5.01 -15.70 -12.51
CA THR A 201 -5.81 -14.49 -12.28
C THR A 201 -5.27 -13.67 -11.09
N ASP A 202 -4.96 -14.32 -9.98
CA ASP A 202 -4.39 -13.65 -8.80
C ASP A 202 -3.00 -13.06 -9.10
N ALA A 203 -2.18 -13.75 -9.89
CA ALA A 203 -0.88 -13.25 -10.33
C ALA A 203 -1.04 -12.00 -11.22
N GLN A 204 -2.04 -11.92 -12.09
CA GLN A 204 -2.34 -10.71 -12.85
C GLN A 204 -2.75 -9.54 -11.96
N VAL A 205 -3.63 -9.76 -10.99
CA VAL A 205 -4.00 -8.75 -9.98
C VAL A 205 -2.75 -8.25 -9.24
N ALA A 206 -1.89 -9.16 -8.81
CA ALA A 206 -0.64 -8.84 -8.13
C ALA A 206 0.28 -7.94 -8.99
N ARG A 207 0.42 -8.24 -10.29
CA ARG A 207 1.21 -7.42 -11.23
C ARG A 207 0.62 -6.02 -11.40
N VAL A 208 -0.71 -5.87 -11.43
CA VAL A 208 -1.36 -4.56 -11.45
C VAL A 208 -1.00 -3.76 -10.20
N LEU A 209 -1.08 -4.36 -9.01
CA LEU A 209 -0.71 -3.70 -7.76
C LEU A 209 0.77 -3.30 -7.72
N MET A 210 1.66 -4.09 -8.31
CA MET A 210 3.09 -3.77 -8.37
C MET A 210 3.39 -2.59 -9.28
N ARG A 211 2.87 -2.59 -10.51
CA ARG A 211 3.28 -1.63 -11.55
C ARG A 211 2.62 -0.26 -11.46
N SER A 212 1.41 -0.16 -10.90
CA SER A 212 0.61 1.06 -10.97
C SER A 212 0.32 1.70 -9.62
N SER A 213 0.70 1.04 -8.51
CA SER A 213 0.46 1.56 -7.17
C SER A 213 1.26 2.84 -6.88
N ASP A 214 0.57 3.81 -6.30
CA ASP A 214 1.12 5.04 -5.73
C ASP A 214 1.44 4.92 -4.23
N ASN A 215 1.51 3.69 -3.72
CA ASN A 215 1.80 3.40 -2.32
C ASN A 215 2.71 2.17 -2.18
N LEU A 216 3.77 2.32 -1.41
CA LEU A 216 4.78 1.27 -1.23
C LEU A 216 4.21 0.01 -0.56
N ALA A 217 3.34 0.16 0.44
CA ALA A 217 2.74 -0.98 1.12
C ALA A 217 1.88 -1.83 0.16
N ILE A 218 1.11 -1.20 -0.71
CA ILE A 218 0.31 -1.88 -1.73
C ILE A 218 1.20 -2.59 -2.75
N THR A 219 2.27 -1.94 -3.19
CA THR A 219 3.26 -2.56 -4.09
C THR A 219 3.90 -3.80 -3.47
N MET A 220 4.28 -3.73 -2.19
CA MET A 220 4.84 -4.86 -1.45
C MET A 220 3.84 -6.02 -1.29
N ILE A 221 2.56 -5.72 -1.07
CA ILE A 221 1.49 -6.72 -1.04
C ILE A 221 1.36 -7.39 -2.40
N GLY A 222 1.38 -6.63 -3.49
CA GLY A 222 1.39 -7.16 -4.85
C GLY A 222 2.56 -8.12 -5.07
N ALA A 223 3.77 -7.74 -4.70
CA ALA A 223 4.96 -8.57 -4.82
C ALA A 223 4.85 -9.86 -3.99
N ALA A 224 4.34 -9.79 -2.77
CA ALA A 224 4.11 -10.97 -1.94
C ALA A 224 3.05 -11.89 -2.55
N MET A 225 1.95 -11.35 -3.08
CA MET A 225 0.92 -12.13 -3.77
C MET A 225 1.48 -12.83 -5.01
N LEU A 226 2.24 -12.12 -5.86
CA LEU A 226 2.84 -12.71 -7.05
C LEU A 226 3.78 -13.86 -6.68
N ARG A 227 4.64 -13.65 -5.70
CA ARG A 227 5.54 -14.70 -5.20
C ARG A 227 4.78 -15.91 -4.69
N GLY A 228 3.76 -15.72 -3.85
CA GLY A 228 2.98 -16.82 -3.30
C GLY A 228 2.26 -17.63 -4.38
N ASN A 229 1.66 -16.94 -5.35
CA ASN A 229 0.99 -17.60 -6.47
C ASN A 229 1.99 -18.30 -7.41
N ALA A 230 3.19 -17.76 -7.61
CA ALA A 230 4.23 -18.43 -8.41
C ALA A 230 4.69 -19.74 -7.75
N HIS A 231 4.88 -19.75 -6.43
CA HIS A 231 5.19 -20.99 -5.70
C HIS A 231 4.05 -22.01 -5.83
N LEU A 232 2.80 -21.60 -5.59
CA LEU A 232 1.65 -22.50 -5.71
C LEU A 232 1.50 -23.03 -7.14
N PHE A 233 1.71 -22.19 -8.15
CA PHE A 233 1.68 -22.59 -9.56
C PHE A 233 2.77 -23.63 -9.86
N ALA A 234 4.00 -23.41 -9.39
CA ALA A 234 5.09 -24.35 -9.56
C ALA A 234 4.80 -25.70 -8.88
N ASP A 235 4.25 -25.68 -7.66
CA ASP A 235 3.84 -26.88 -6.95
C ASP A 235 2.77 -27.67 -7.72
N MET A 236 1.78 -26.98 -8.29
CA MET A 236 0.76 -27.61 -9.15
C MET A 236 1.35 -28.22 -10.42
N LEU A 237 2.24 -27.49 -11.09
CA LEU A 237 2.87 -27.99 -12.33
C LEU A 237 3.75 -29.20 -12.09
N ALA A 238 4.40 -29.29 -10.93
CA ALA A 238 5.22 -30.43 -10.55
C ALA A 238 4.43 -31.76 -10.44
N GLU A 239 3.12 -31.68 -10.24
CA GLU A 239 2.21 -32.84 -10.14
C GLU A 239 1.50 -33.15 -11.49
N LEU A 240 1.65 -32.31 -12.50
CA LEU A 240 0.94 -32.46 -13.79
C LEU A 240 1.86 -33.02 -14.89
N PRO A 241 1.29 -33.71 -15.87
CA PRO A 241 2.05 -34.11 -17.08
C PRO A 241 2.66 -32.88 -17.80
N ALA A 242 3.84 -33.04 -18.38
CA ALA A 242 4.56 -31.95 -19.04
C ALA A 242 3.76 -31.26 -20.16
N GLN A 243 2.82 -31.97 -20.81
CA GLN A 243 1.98 -31.44 -21.88
C GLN A 243 0.59 -30.98 -21.36
N HIS A 244 0.39 -30.85 -20.04
CA HIS A 244 -0.90 -30.41 -19.52
C HIS A 244 -1.25 -29.01 -20.07
N PRO A 245 -2.45 -28.82 -20.69
CA PRO A 245 -2.83 -27.53 -21.25
C PRO A 245 -3.01 -26.49 -20.15
N LEU A 246 -2.33 -25.35 -20.31
CA LEU A 246 -2.44 -24.23 -19.39
C LEU A 246 -3.51 -23.25 -19.83
N PRO A 247 -4.27 -22.64 -18.90
CA PRO A 247 -5.15 -21.52 -19.23
C PRO A 247 -4.39 -20.38 -19.92
N ALA A 248 -4.99 -19.78 -20.95
CA ALA A 248 -4.32 -18.79 -21.80
C ALA A 248 -3.73 -17.59 -21.03
N GLN A 249 -4.43 -17.15 -19.96
CA GLN A 249 -3.97 -16.04 -19.12
C GLN A 249 -2.70 -16.34 -18.33
N CYS A 250 -2.32 -17.61 -18.14
CA CYS A 250 -1.13 -17.98 -17.37
C CYS A 250 0.16 -17.54 -18.03
N ALA A 251 0.21 -17.55 -19.36
CA ALA A 251 1.38 -17.09 -20.10
C ALA A 251 1.70 -15.61 -19.80
N ALA A 252 0.68 -14.76 -19.75
CA ALA A 252 0.84 -13.35 -19.39
C ALA A 252 1.09 -13.15 -17.88
N ALA A 253 0.41 -13.94 -17.03
CA ALA A 253 0.53 -13.83 -15.58
C ALA A 253 1.95 -14.11 -15.05
N PHE A 254 2.63 -15.08 -15.65
CA PHE A 254 3.98 -15.51 -15.28
C PHE A 254 5.06 -15.21 -16.33
N ALA A 255 4.76 -14.32 -17.29
CA ALA A 255 5.78 -13.78 -18.18
C ALA A 255 6.87 -13.04 -17.37
N PRO A 256 8.10 -12.96 -17.88
CA PRO A 256 9.14 -12.14 -17.25
C PRO A 256 8.64 -10.75 -16.93
N LEU A 257 8.96 -10.27 -15.73
CA LEU A 257 8.55 -8.93 -15.30
C LEU A 257 9.38 -7.88 -16.03
N PRO A 258 8.76 -6.96 -16.79
CA PRO A 258 9.47 -5.84 -17.39
C PRO A 258 9.93 -4.86 -16.29
N VAL A 259 10.94 -4.05 -16.61
CA VAL A 259 11.58 -3.15 -15.64
C VAL A 259 10.57 -2.19 -14.99
N ASP A 260 9.60 -1.69 -15.72
CA ASP A 260 8.56 -0.78 -15.21
C ASP A 260 7.60 -1.45 -14.21
N GLU A 261 7.46 -2.77 -14.22
CA GLU A 261 6.67 -3.49 -13.21
C GLU A 261 7.43 -3.76 -11.91
N ILE A 262 8.78 -3.84 -11.96
CA ILE A 262 9.62 -4.05 -10.77
C ILE A 262 10.19 -2.75 -10.21
N ALA A 263 10.15 -1.68 -10.99
CA ALA A 263 10.61 -0.37 -10.55
C ALA A 263 9.63 0.25 -9.54
N LEU A 264 10.13 0.65 -8.39
CA LEU A 264 9.33 1.29 -7.34
C LEU A 264 9.01 2.76 -7.63
N CYS A 265 9.25 3.26 -8.85
CA CYS A 265 9.16 4.68 -9.17
C CYS A 265 7.78 5.27 -8.89
N HIS A 266 6.69 4.59 -9.24
CA HIS A 266 5.33 5.08 -8.97
C HIS A 266 5.03 5.11 -7.48
N ALA A 267 5.37 4.04 -6.75
CA ALA A 267 5.17 3.96 -5.32
C ALA A 267 5.97 5.03 -4.57
N LEU A 268 7.26 5.19 -4.89
CA LEU A 268 8.13 6.21 -4.28
C LEU A 268 7.67 7.63 -4.64
N HIS A 269 7.15 7.84 -5.84
CA HIS A 269 6.56 9.12 -6.24
C HIS A 269 5.31 9.43 -5.40
N GLY A 270 4.43 8.46 -5.18
CA GLY A 270 3.26 8.62 -4.31
C GLY A 270 3.66 8.91 -2.86
N GLU A 271 4.62 8.16 -2.30
CA GLU A 271 5.17 8.40 -0.96
C GLU A 271 5.80 9.80 -0.84
N SER A 272 6.57 10.24 -1.84
CA SER A 272 7.17 11.58 -1.82
C SER A 272 6.12 12.69 -1.80
N ARG A 273 4.99 12.51 -2.49
CA ARG A 273 3.87 13.46 -2.46
C ARG A 273 3.24 13.56 -1.08
N MET A 274 3.13 12.45 -0.34
CA MET A 274 2.67 12.47 1.04
C MET A 274 3.65 13.23 1.94
N VAL A 275 4.95 13.00 1.80
CA VAL A 275 5.99 13.72 2.55
C VAL A 275 5.95 15.22 2.25
N PHE A 276 5.83 15.60 0.98
CA PHE A 276 5.72 17.02 0.61
C PHE A 276 4.46 17.68 1.16
N ALA A 277 3.34 16.97 1.17
CA ALA A 277 2.11 17.48 1.76
C ALA A 277 2.29 17.75 3.27
N MET A 278 2.88 16.82 4.02
CA MET A 278 3.21 17.02 5.44
C MET A 278 4.09 18.23 5.68
N LEU A 279 5.19 18.37 4.91
CA LEU A 279 6.12 19.50 5.08
C LEU A 279 5.48 20.85 4.75
N GLN A 280 4.55 20.90 3.81
CA GLN A 280 3.82 22.13 3.46
C GLN A 280 2.84 22.54 4.57
N GLU A 281 2.16 21.58 5.18
CA GLU A 281 1.21 21.83 6.26
C GLU A 281 1.91 22.27 7.55
N ASP A 282 3.04 21.64 7.90
CA ASP A 282 3.87 22.08 9.02
C ASP A 282 4.38 23.53 8.83
N ALA A 283 4.79 23.89 7.63
CA ALA A 283 5.24 25.25 7.34
C ALA A 283 4.10 26.29 7.46
N LEU A 284 2.89 25.92 7.06
CA LEU A 284 1.70 26.79 7.18
C LEU A 284 1.25 26.94 8.65
N THR A 285 1.27 25.87 9.43
CA THR A 285 0.89 25.92 10.84
C THR A 285 1.89 26.70 11.69
N GLN A 286 3.20 26.57 11.44
CA GLN A 286 4.23 27.35 12.10
C GLN A 286 4.17 28.84 11.70
N GLY A 287 3.91 29.15 10.44
CA GLY A 287 3.73 30.52 9.97
C GLY A 287 2.53 31.25 10.58
N SER A 288 1.44 30.53 10.87
CA SER A 288 0.27 31.11 11.54
C SER A 288 0.47 31.36 13.03
N GLN A 289 1.31 30.56 13.70
CA GLN A 289 1.62 30.77 15.12
C GLN A 289 2.58 31.95 15.34
N SER A 290 3.46 32.23 14.39
CA SER A 290 4.38 33.38 14.49
C SER A 290 3.76 34.74 14.22
N SER A 291 2.50 34.81 13.74
CA SER A 291 1.79 36.07 13.49
C SER A 291 1.05 36.62 14.72
N TRP A 292 1.12 35.96 15.89
CA TRP A 292 0.43 36.34 17.14
C TRP A 292 1.37 36.70 18.28
N GLN A 293 2.66 36.92 18.02
CA GLN A 293 3.64 37.51 18.95
C GLN A 293 4.18 38.84 18.40
#